data_e1fa08d913f1e8078d09e5298b6eee09
#
_entry.id   e1fa08d913f1e8078d09e5298b6eee09
#
_cell.length_a   1.000
_cell.length_b   1.000
_cell.length_c   1.000
_cell.angle_alpha   90.00
_cell.angle_beta   90.00
_cell.angle_gamma   90.00
#
_symmetry.space_group_name_H-M   'P 1'
#
loop_
_entity.id
_entity.type
_entity.pdbx_description
1 polymer ?
#
loop_
_entity_poly.entity_id
_entity_poly.type
_entity_poly.pdbx_seq_one_letter_code
_entity_poly.pdbx_strand_id
1 'polypeptide(L)'
;AEALFQLTEGLEVKRELLNKLREDYFNASNTVNEKNEEVRDKCDRAITDTYGTKEKASEADMEAYEKFYMARHSYTLIDPLNILDKIQKLSDEIDKLSAEFDSKIQTSNATTNITIEY
;
A
#
# COMPACT_ATOMS: atom_id res chain seq x y z
N ALA A 1 -8.93 29.73 -17.34
CA ALA A 1 -7.50 29.47 -17.40
C ALA A 1 -6.93 29.26 -16.00
N GLU A 2 -7.19 30.16 -15.07
CA GLU A 2 -6.69 30.08 -13.70
C GLU A 2 -7.29 28.90 -12.94
N ALA A 3 -8.58 28.62 -13.10
CA ALA A 3 -9.25 27.49 -12.48
C ALA A 3 -8.71 26.14 -12.97
N LEU A 4 -8.40 26.02 -14.26
CA LEU A 4 -7.78 24.82 -14.82
C LEU A 4 -6.35 24.63 -14.33
N PHE A 5 -5.60 25.72 -14.19
CA PHE A 5 -4.24 25.68 -13.66
C PHE A 5 -4.22 25.20 -12.20
N GLN A 6 -5.09 25.75 -11.37
CA GLN A 6 -5.22 25.32 -9.97
C GLN A 6 -5.65 23.86 -9.84
N LEU A 7 -6.56 23.42 -10.68
CA LEU A 7 -7.03 22.03 -10.71
C LEU A 7 -5.90 21.09 -11.13
N THR A 8 -5.11 21.48 -12.13
CA THR A 8 -3.95 20.71 -12.60
C THR A 8 -2.91 20.56 -11.49
N GLU A 9 -2.55 21.64 -10.80
CA GLU A 9 -1.62 21.60 -9.68
C GLU A 9 -2.15 20.72 -8.54
N GLY A 10 -3.42 20.85 -8.21
CA GLY A 10 -4.06 20.03 -7.18
C GLY A 10 -4.02 18.55 -7.52
N LEU A 11 -4.26 18.19 -8.79
CA LEU A 11 -4.15 16.80 -9.25
C LEU A 11 -2.73 16.27 -9.16
N GLU A 12 -1.74 17.06 -9.58
CA GLU A 12 -0.33 16.65 -9.51
C GLU A 12 0.12 16.38 -8.07
N VAL A 13 -0.22 17.30 -7.16
CA VAL A 13 0.12 17.15 -5.72
C VAL A 13 -0.54 15.90 -5.15
N LYS A 14 -1.81 15.66 -5.47
CA LYS A 14 -2.54 14.48 -4.97
C LYS A 14 -1.99 13.18 -5.54
N ARG A 15 -1.61 13.16 -6.82
CA ARG A 15 -0.99 12.00 -7.46
C ARG A 15 0.37 11.69 -6.83
N GLU A 16 1.18 12.70 -6.58
CA GLU A 16 2.47 12.52 -5.88
C GLU A 16 2.27 11.97 -4.47
N LEU A 17 1.29 12.49 -3.74
CA LEU A 17 0.96 12.01 -2.40
C LEU A 17 0.48 10.55 -2.45
N LEU A 18 -0.38 10.20 -3.41
CA LEU A 18 -0.86 8.83 -3.59
C LEU A 18 0.29 7.87 -3.88
N ASN A 19 1.19 8.25 -4.78
CA ASN A 19 2.35 7.44 -5.13
C ASN A 19 3.25 7.23 -3.92
N LYS A 20 3.47 8.26 -3.12
CA LYS A 20 4.26 8.18 -1.89
C LYS A 20 3.61 7.26 -0.86
N LEU A 21 2.30 7.37 -0.66
CA LEU A 21 1.58 6.49 0.27
C LEU A 21 1.66 5.02 -0.16
N ARG A 22 1.50 4.75 -1.44
CA ARG A 22 1.62 3.39 -2.00
C ARG A 22 3.04 2.85 -1.84
N GLU A 23 4.04 3.69 -2.13
CA GLU A 23 5.44 3.32 -1.98
C GLU A 23 5.79 3.04 -0.52
N ASP A 24 5.38 3.90 0.40
CA ASP A 24 5.62 3.73 1.83
C ASP A 24 4.93 2.46 2.35
N TYR A 25 3.70 2.20 1.92
CA TYR A 25 2.99 0.97 2.28
C TYR A 25 3.70 -0.28 1.74
N PHE A 26 4.13 -0.25 0.49
CA PHE A 26 4.86 -1.35 -0.14
C PHE A 26 6.18 -1.63 0.58
N ASN A 27 6.94 -0.58 0.88
CA ASN A 27 8.21 -0.70 1.59
C ASN A 27 8.02 -1.22 3.02
N ALA A 28 7.00 -0.74 3.72
CA ALA A 28 6.67 -1.23 5.06
C ALA A 28 6.24 -2.71 5.04
N SER A 29 5.44 -3.11 4.04
CA SER A 29 5.03 -4.51 3.87
C SER A 29 6.23 -5.41 3.61
N ASN A 30 7.15 -4.98 2.75
CA ASN A 30 8.38 -5.74 2.45
C ASN A 30 9.26 -5.87 3.71
N THR A 31 9.40 -4.80 4.48
CA THR A 31 10.17 -4.82 5.72
C THR A 31 9.58 -5.80 6.73
N VAL A 32 8.25 -5.80 6.88
CA VAL A 32 7.55 -6.76 7.75
C VAL A 32 7.79 -8.19 7.28
N ASN A 33 7.68 -8.45 5.98
CA ASN A 33 7.89 -9.78 5.40
C ASN A 33 9.33 -10.26 5.61
N GLU A 34 10.33 -9.40 5.39
CA GLU A 34 11.74 -9.72 5.61
C GLU A 34 12.01 -10.04 7.08
N LYS A 35 11.49 -9.23 7.99
CA LYS A 35 11.64 -9.47 9.43
C LYS A 35 10.94 -10.76 9.86
N ASN A 36 9.79 -11.09 9.29
CA ASN A 36 9.09 -12.33 9.57
C ASN A 36 9.84 -13.56 9.03
N GLU A 37 10.54 -13.43 7.91
CA GLU A 37 11.44 -14.48 7.42
C GLU A 37 12.58 -14.72 8.39
N GLU A 38 13.20 -13.66 8.91
CA GLU A 38 14.23 -13.77 9.95
C GLU A 38 13.69 -14.46 11.21
N VAL A 39 12.46 -14.14 11.62
CA VAL A 39 11.79 -14.76 12.76
C VAL A 39 11.59 -16.27 12.51
N ARG A 40 11.18 -16.65 11.30
CA ARG A 40 11.02 -18.05 10.91
C ARG A 40 12.35 -18.82 10.98
N ASP A 41 13.43 -18.21 10.48
CA ASP A 41 14.76 -18.80 10.53
C ASP A 41 15.22 -19.00 11.97
N LYS A 42 14.96 -18.04 12.83
CA LYS A 42 15.25 -18.15 14.27
C LYS A 42 14.39 -19.24 14.92
N CYS A 43 13.13 -19.37 14.52
CA CYS A 43 12.25 -20.44 14.98
C CYS A 43 12.79 -21.80 14.58
N ASP A 44 13.22 -21.97 13.35
CA ASP A 44 13.81 -23.22 12.86
C ASP A 44 15.06 -23.60 13.64
N ARG A 45 15.93 -22.63 13.94
CA ARG A 45 17.11 -22.84 14.78
C ARG A 45 16.73 -23.25 16.20
N ALA A 46 15.71 -22.60 16.77
CA ALA A 46 15.24 -22.94 18.12
C ALA A 46 14.67 -24.35 18.18
N ILE A 47 13.95 -24.79 17.15
CA ILE A 47 13.46 -26.16 17.04
C ILE A 47 14.63 -27.14 16.98
N THR A 48 15.63 -26.86 16.16
CA THR A 48 16.84 -27.69 16.04
C THR A 48 17.58 -27.77 17.37
N ASP A 49 17.73 -26.67 18.08
CA ASP A 49 18.39 -26.63 19.38
C ASP A 49 17.62 -27.39 20.44
N THR A 50 16.28 -27.37 20.42
CA THR A 50 15.43 -28.05 21.39
C THR A 50 15.37 -29.57 21.16
N TYR A 51 15.22 -29.99 19.90
CA TYR A 51 15.01 -31.40 19.53
C TYR A 51 16.25 -32.10 18.97
N GLY A 52 17.34 -31.33 18.75
CA GLY A 52 18.57 -31.84 18.14
C GLY A 52 18.54 -31.79 16.61
N THR A 53 17.45 -32.20 15.98
CA THR A 53 17.18 -32.07 14.55
C THR A 53 15.69 -31.92 14.34
N LYS A 54 15.29 -31.30 13.23
CA LYS A 54 13.86 -31.22 12.85
C LYS A 54 13.21 -32.58 12.69
N GLU A 55 13.99 -33.58 12.25
CA GLU A 55 13.51 -34.94 12.00
C GLU A 55 13.11 -35.70 13.29
N LYS A 56 13.63 -35.29 14.45
CA LYS A 56 13.32 -35.88 15.73
C LYS A 56 12.04 -35.37 16.37
N ALA A 57 11.57 -34.21 15.96
CA ALA A 57 10.32 -33.66 16.47
C ALA A 57 9.13 -34.26 15.71
N SER A 58 8.04 -34.54 16.43
CA SER A 58 6.81 -34.93 15.77
C SER A 58 6.24 -33.74 14.98
N GLU A 59 5.50 -34.01 13.91
CA GLU A 59 4.89 -32.97 13.08
C GLU A 59 3.96 -32.06 13.90
N ALA A 60 3.19 -32.66 14.82
CA ALA A 60 2.32 -31.92 15.72
C ALA A 60 3.09 -31.00 16.69
N ASP A 61 4.22 -31.46 17.22
CA ASP A 61 5.08 -30.69 18.12
C ASP A 61 5.74 -29.50 17.36
N MET A 62 6.18 -29.75 16.15
CA MET A 62 6.75 -28.70 15.28
C MET A 62 5.74 -27.61 14.96
N GLU A 63 4.53 -27.98 14.57
CA GLU A 63 3.45 -27.02 14.27
C GLU A 63 3.08 -26.19 15.50
N ALA A 64 2.94 -26.84 16.67
CA ALA A 64 2.62 -26.15 17.91
C ALA A 64 3.71 -25.16 18.31
N TYR A 65 4.97 -25.55 18.19
CA TYR A 65 6.12 -24.72 18.52
C TYR A 65 6.22 -23.54 17.57
N GLU A 66 6.12 -23.78 16.28
CA GLU A 66 6.17 -22.74 15.24
C GLU A 66 5.05 -21.72 15.42
N LYS A 67 3.83 -22.19 15.62
CA LYS A 67 2.67 -21.34 15.87
C LYS A 67 2.85 -20.44 17.08
N PHE A 68 3.32 -21.01 18.19
CA PHE A 68 3.57 -20.28 19.42
C PHE A 68 4.70 -19.25 19.25
N TYR A 69 5.79 -19.64 18.62
CA TYR A 69 6.95 -18.78 18.38
C TYR A 69 6.58 -17.60 17.46
N MET A 70 5.90 -17.89 16.36
CA MET A 70 5.48 -16.87 15.41
C MET A 70 4.47 -15.90 16.03
N ALA A 71 3.56 -16.37 16.86
CA ALA A 71 2.61 -15.52 17.57
C ALA A 71 3.29 -14.50 18.49
N ARG A 72 4.42 -14.88 19.10
CA ARG A 72 5.16 -14.02 20.02
C ARG A 72 6.14 -13.06 19.35
N HIS A 73 6.69 -13.44 18.20
CA HIS A 73 7.83 -12.75 17.60
C HIS A 73 7.55 -12.15 16.23
N SER A 74 6.40 -12.45 15.62
CA SER A 74 6.05 -11.90 14.31
C SER A 74 5.83 -10.40 14.35
N TYR A 75 6.17 -9.77 13.25
CA TYR A 75 5.92 -8.36 13.01
C TYR A 75 4.64 -8.18 12.19
N THR A 76 3.94 -7.09 12.44
CA THR A 76 2.74 -6.72 11.68
C THR A 76 2.80 -5.24 11.33
N LEU A 77 2.10 -4.85 10.26
CA LEU A 77 1.91 -3.44 9.95
C LEU A 77 1.01 -2.79 11.00
N ILE A 78 1.32 -1.53 11.34
CA ILE A 78 0.50 -0.74 12.24
C ILE A 78 -0.65 -0.15 11.41
N ASP A 79 -1.89 -0.44 11.81
CA ASP A 79 -3.12 0.04 11.17
C ASP A 79 -3.15 -0.12 9.63
N PRO A 80 -2.90 -1.34 9.09
CA PRO A 80 -2.84 -1.52 7.64
C PRO A 80 -4.15 -1.18 6.94
N LEU A 81 -5.29 -1.41 7.58
CA LEU A 81 -6.61 -1.08 7.04
C LEU A 81 -6.82 0.42 6.94
N ASN A 82 -6.29 1.19 7.89
CA ASN A 82 -6.38 2.65 7.87
C ASN A 82 -5.53 3.24 6.73
N ILE A 83 -4.34 2.72 6.50
CA ILE A 83 -3.47 3.15 5.40
C ILE A 83 -4.11 2.83 4.05
N LEU A 84 -4.63 1.61 3.89
CA LEU A 84 -5.32 1.20 2.67
C LEU A 84 -6.57 2.04 2.40
N ASP A 85 -7.33 2.38 3.44
CA ASP A 85 -8.49 3.27 3.34
C ASP A 85 -8.09 4.67 2.86
N LYS A 86 -7.01 5.23 3.39
CA LYS A 86 -6.49 6.52 2.95
C LYS A 86 -6.06 6.50 1.49
N ILE A 87 -5.40 5.44 1.06
CA ILE A 87 -4.98 5.24 -0.33
C ILE A 87 -6.22 5.20 -1.24
N GLN A 88 -7.24 4.45 -0.86
CA GLN A 88 -8.47 4.34 -1.63
C GLN A 88 -9.22 5.67 -1.72
N LYS A 89 -9.37 6.38 -0.62
CA LYS A 89 -10.01 7.70 -0.60
C LYS A 89 -9.29 8.70 -1.47
N LEU A 90 -7.97 8.74 -1.41
CA LEU A 90 -7.17 9.65 -2.22
C LEU A 90 -7.25 9.28 -3.70
N SER A 91 -7.25 8.00 -4.04
CA SER A 91 -7.46 7.50 -5.40
C SER A 91 -8.82 7.95 -5.95
N ASP A 92 -9.88 7.82 -5.15
CA ASP A 92 -11.23 8.24 -5.52
C ASP A 92 -11.31 9.76 -5.73
N GLU A 93 -10.66 10.55 -4.88
CA GLU A 93 -10.56 12.01 -5.06
C GLU A 93 -9.86 12.38 -6.35
N ILE A 94 -8.78 11.70 -6.70
CA ILE A 94 -8.04 11.93 -7.95
C ILE A 94 -8.92 11.62 -9.15
N ASP A 95 -9.63 10.50 -9.13
CA ASP A 95 -10.54 10.12 -10.21
C ASP A 95 -11.64 11.16 -10.41
N LYS A 96 -12.21 11.66 -9.32
CA LYS A 96 -13.24 12.70 -9.33
C LYS A 96 -12.69 14.02 -9.91
N LEU A 97 -11.50 14.43 -9.48
CA LEU A 97 -10.87 15.66 -9.96
C LEU A 97 -10.44 15.53 -11.42
N SER A 98 -9.99 14.34 -11.84
CA SER A 98 -9.65 14.07 -13.25
C SER A 98 -10.87 14.20 -14.15
N ALA A 99 -12.01 13.66 -13.74
CA ALA A 99 -13.26 13.78 -14.47
C ALA A 99 -13.73 15.24 -14.56
N GLU A 100 -13.59 15.99 -13.48
CA GLU A 100 -13.89 17.41 -13.42
C GLU A 100 -12.99 18.24 -14.36
N PHE A 101 -11.69 17.91 -14.38
CA PHE A 101 -10.72 18.53 -15.27
C PHE A 101 -11.07 18.29 -16.75
N ASP A 102 -11.37 17.04 -17.11
CA ASP A 102 -11.76 16.68 -18.47
C ASP A 102 -13.05 17.38 -18.88
N SER A 103 -14.02 17.49 -18.00
CA SER A 103 -15.26 18.22 -18.24
C SER A 103 -15.00 19.71 -18.51
N LYS A 104 -14.13 20.35 -17.74
CA LYS A 104 -13.76 21.75 -17.93
C LYS A 104 -13.01 21.99 -19.24
N ILE A 105 -12.15 21.05 -19.63
CA ILE A 105 -11.45 21.13 -20.92
C ILE A 105 -12.46 21.04 -22.08
N GLN A 106 -13.39 20.11 -22.02
CA GLN A 106 -14.43 19.95 -23.04
C GLN A 106 -15.30 21.18 -23.15
N THR A 107 -15.69 21.78 -22.04
CA THR A 107 -16.46 23.03 -22.02
C THR A 107 -15.67 24.18 -22.63
N SER A 108 -14.40 24.31 -22.30
CA SER A 108 -13.52 25.34 -22.87
C SER A 108 -13.36 25.17 -24.39
N ASN A 109 -13.16 23.93 -24.85
CA ASN A 109 -13.04 23.62 -26.28
C ASN A 109 -14.34 23.92 -27.04
N ALA A 110 -15.48 23.57 -26.48
CA ALA A 110 -16.78 23.87 -27.06
C ALA A 110 -17.03 25.38 -27.19
N THR A 111 -16.67 26.15 -26.17
CA THR A 111 -16.76 27.63 -26.20
C THR A 111 -15.85 28.22 -27.27
N THR A 112 -14.63 27.73 -27.41
CA THR A 112 -13.68 28.16 -28.43
C THR A 112 -14.19 27.87 -29.83
N ASN A 113 -14.75 26.68 -30.06
CA ASN A 113 -15.34 26.31 -31.36
C ASN A 113 -16.51 27.21 -31.74
N ILE A 114 -17.39 27.53 -30.80
CA ILE A 114 -18.50 28.47 -31.03
C ILE A 114 -17.99 29.85 -31.41
N THR A 115 -16.94 30.31 -30.79
CA THR A 115 -16.31 31.61 -31.09
C THR A 115 -15.71 31.63 -32.50
N ILE A 116 -15.13 30.55 -32.97
CA ILE A 116 -14.52 30.42 -34.31
C ILE A 116 -15.59 30.44 -35.41
N GLU A 117 -16.75 29.91 -35.17
CA GLU A 117 -17.86 29.88 -36.14
C GLU A 117 -18.45 31.26 -36.44
N TYR A 118 -18.17 32.25 -35.62
CA TYR A 118 -18.53 33.63 -35.88
C TYR A 118 -17.48 34.36 -36.74
#